data_b6cef2c09b7ef5409e336a8c64125178
#
_entry.id   b6cef2c09b7ef5409e336a8c64125178
#
_cell.length_a   1.000
_cell.length_b   1.000
_cell.length_c   1.000
_cell.angle_alpha   90.00
_cell.angle_beta   90.00
_cell.angle_gamma   90.00
#
_symmetry.space_group_name_H-M   'P 1'
#
loop_
_entity.id
_entity.type
_entity.pdbx_description
1 polymer ?
#
loop_
_entity_poly.entity_id
_entity_poly.type
_entity_poly.pdbx_seq_one_letter_code
_entity_poly.pdbx_strand_id
1 'polypeptide(L)'
;MDQYELVRTGHRVYGQKISELARLTGHSRNTIKKAIRGEPWGYSERQHQPFPVIGEYMPIIDRGLEHDKTQQSKQRHTARRIYNRLRNEHGYKGSEATVRRYVHCAKMRLGTNAPCAFIPCDPDAGREAEVDWGTATAIIAGEEMRLKYFCMRSKYSGKHFVRFYPCERQQVFFDAHVHAFSFFGGIFPVLIYDNLTTAVRSVLRGRNRLEQESFTKFKAYHSFESRFCNPNSGHEKGGVEGMVGFARRNYMVPVPEAASIEDLNENILMQCIAYGNHRMAGRERVVNELFEDEKAHLLASPEATFSNVQAGDGRADKYATVIIDKNRYSVPSRYAGFKVRVLLHADRIDIFTGTKKLAAHARAYGNNKWCLDPDHYLELIQQRPMAFNSARPIRQWKESCPQSLRLLLERFCSAQGETKGIKDFINVLMLYRKHKAGEIEAAAELAVEHHVSSSEGVRHLLVHTGAVEITAAPLTAWSRLSPPDVSVYGQLGGVQ
;
A
#
# COMPACT_ATOMS: atom_id res chain seq x y z
N MET A 1 -22.00 28.93 48.51
CA MET A 1 -22.16 30.41 48.77
C MET A 1 -21.11 31.12 47.94
N ASP A 2 -21.52 32.00 47.05
CA ASP A 2 -20.59 32.76 46.22
C ASP A 2 -19.74 33.68 47.11
N GLN A 3 -18.45 33.72 46.92
CA GLN A 3 -17.52 34.57 47.69
C GLN A 3 -17.90 36.05 47.62
N TYR A 4 -18.56 36.44 46.54
CA TYR A 4 -19.10 37.77 46.36
C TYR A 4 -20.20 38.08 47.35
N GLU A 5 -21.12 37.17 47.56
CA GLU A 5 -22.21 37.24 48.51
C GLU A 5 -21.66 37.25 49.95
N LEU A 6 -20.69 36.38 50.25
CA LEU A 6 -20.03 36.33 51.55
C LEU A 6 -19.41 37.69 51.94
N VAL A 7 -18.71 38.34 50.99
CA VAL A 7 -18.09 39.67 51.24
C VAL A 7 -19.15 40.74 51.51
N ARG A 8 -20.23 40.78 50.76
CA ARG A 8 -21.29 41.77 50.89
C ARG A 8 -22.07 41.55 52.17
N THR A 9 -22.45 40.35 52.48
CA THR A 9 -23.16 40.00 53.71
C THR A 9 -22.28 40.24 54.93
N GLY A 10 -21.01 39.79 54.87
CA GLY A 10 -20.03 40.04 55.94
C GLY A 10 -19.87 41.50 56.29
N HIS A 11 -19.81 42.39 55.30
CA HIS A 11 -19.68 43.84 55.53
C HIS A 11 -20.99 44.49 55.93
N ARG A 12 -22.10 44.23 55.23
CA ARG A 12 -23.37 44.94 55.39
C ARG A 12 -24.22 44.43 56.55
N VAL A 13 -24.20 43.13 56.81
CA VAL A 13 -25.01 42.48 57.83
C VAL A 13 -24.21 42.31 59.14
N TYR A 14 -22.98 41.81 59.00
CA TYR A 14 -22.17 41.48 60.19
C TYR A 14 -21.14 42.55 60.58
N GLY A 15 -21.09 43.68 59.87
CA GLY A 15 -20.20 44.78 60.20
C GLY A 15 -18.70 44.54 60.10
N GLN A 16 -18.29 43.48 59.44
CA GLN A 16 -16.88 43.10 59.34
C GLN A 16 -16.04 44.11 58.58
N LYS A 17 -14.83 44.39 59.09
CA LYS A 17 -13.92 45.38 58.48
C LYS A 17 -13.35 44.84 57.14
N ILE A 18 -13.08 45.70 56.16
CA ILE A 18 -12.49 45.41 54.89
C ILE A 18 -11.19 44.62 55.02
N SER A 19 -10.36 44.90 56.01
CA SER A 19 -9.11 44.23 56.31
C SER A 19 -9.31 42.76 56.74
N GLU A 20 -10.39 42.50 57.46
CA GLU A 20 -10.77 41.20 57.98
C GLU A 20 -11.32 40.32 56.86
N LEU A 21 -12.22 40.90 56.06
CA LEU A 21 -12.76 40.22 54.85
C LEU A 21 -11.67 39.89 53.85
N ALA A 22 -10.69 40.79 53.66
CA ALA A 22 -9.56 40.56 52.78
C ALA A 22 -8.69 39.37 53.28
N ARG A 23 -8.48 39.26 54.60
CA ARG A 23 -7.75 38.16 55.23
C ARG A 23 -8.54 36.84 55.14
N LEU A 24 -9.83 36.87 55.33
CA LEU A 24 -10.72 35.70 55.37
C LEU A 24 -10.93 35.11 53.95
N THR A 25 -10.98 35.94 52.93
CA THR A 25 -11.23 35.52 51.54
C THR A 25 -9.97 35.39 50.69
N GLY A 26 -8.81 35.87 51.17
CA GLY A 26 -7.56 35.90 50.41
C GLY A 26 -7.53 36.97 49.30
N HIS A 27 -8.55 37.83 49.17
CA HIS A 27 -8.61 38.85 48.14
C HIS A 27 -7.99 40.19 48.55
N SER A 28 -7.58 40.97 47.57
CA SER A 28 -7.05 42.30 47.81
C SER A 28 -8.12 43.24 48.40
N ARG A 29 -7.70 44.19 49.25
CA ARG A 29 -8.60 45.24 49.79
C ARG A 29 -9.38 45.97 48.72
N ASN A 30 -8.77 46.18 47.53
CA ASN A 30 -9.43 46.83 46.39
C ASN A 30 -10.53 45.95 45.80
N THR A 31 -10.31 44.65 45.73
CA THR A 31 -11.30 43.66 45.28
C THR A 31 -12.50 43.63 46.23
N ILE A 32 -12.25 43.62 47.55
CA ILE A 32 -13.29 43.69 48.58
C ILE A 32 -14.10 44.98 48.47
N LYS A 33 -13.46 46.15 48.30
CA LYS A 33 -14.15 47.42 48.10
C LYS A 33 -15.06 47.41 46.86
N LYS A 34 -14.61 46.85 45.76
CA LYS A 34 -15.43 46.71 44.56
C LYS A 34 -16.66 45.82 44.80
N ALA A 35 -16.48 44.68 45.47
CA ALA A 35 -17.59 43.79 45.83
C ALA A 35 -18.64 44.52 46.71
N ILE A 36 -18.21 45.30 47.72
CA ILE A 36 -19.11 46.07 48.60
C ILE A 36 -19.89 47.16 47.83
N ARG A 37 -19.26 47.80 46.82
CA ARG A 37 -19.91 48.80 45.96
C ARG A 37 -20.90 48.15 44.96
N GLY A 38 -20.89 46.83 44.76
CA GLY A 38 -21.74 46.15 43.79
C GLY A 38 -21.13 46.13 42.39
N GLU A 39 -19.84 46.49 42.26
CA GLU A 39 -19.14 46.35 40.98
C GLU A 39 -18.91 44.87 40.61
N PRO A 40 -19.02 44.51 39.34
CA PRO A 40 -18.78 43.13 38.92
C PRO A 40 -17.40 42.66 39.36
N TRP A 41 -17.39 41.48 39.99
CA TRP A 41 -16.17 40.85 40.46
C TRP A 41 -15.84 39.71 39.49
N GLY A 42 -14.67 39.72 38.88
CA GLY A 42 -14.21 38.72 37.93
C GLY A 42 -13.26 39.34 36.90
N TYR A 43 -12.72 38.45 36.05
CA TYR A 43 -11.90 38.88 34.93
C TYR A 43 -12.82 39.52 33.88
N SER A 44 -12.71 40.84 33.69
CA SER A 44 -13.33 41.47 32.54
C SER A 44 -12.42 41.29 31.33
N GLU A 45 -12.93 40.67 30.28
CA GLU A 45 -12.22 40.63 29.01
C GLU A 45 -11.88 42.04 28.55
N ARG A 46 -10.61 42.26 28.28
CA ARG A 46 -10.16 43.55 27.74
C ARG A 46 -10.78 43.76 26.37
N GLN A 47 -11.67 44.68 26.21
CA GLN A 47 -12.27 45.03 24.90
C GLN A 47 -11.24 45.53 23.89
N HIS A 48 -10.10 46.06 24.35
CA HIS A 48 -8.97 46.46 23.52
C HIS A 48 -7.67 45.86 24.04
N GLN A 49 -7.06 44.97 23.28
CA GLN A 49 -5.73 44.45 23.56
C GLN A 49 -4.70 45.42 22.93
N PRO A 50 -3.86 46.09 23.70
CA PRO A 50 -2.83 46.94 23.13
C PRO A 50 -1.82 46.08 22.38
N PHE A 51 -1.42 46.54 21.19
CA PHE A 51 -0.39 45.88 20.37
C PHE A 51 0.89 46.73 20.33
N PRO A 52 1.62 46.88 21.45
CA PRO A 52 2.70 47.85 21.58
C PRO A 52 3.86 47.62 20.60
N VAL A 53 4.06 46.36 20.15
CA VAL A 53 5.20 45.99 19.28
C VAL A 53 4.81 45.92 17.81
N ILE A 54 3.57 45.58 17.49
CA ILE A 54 3.12 45.40 16.08
C ILE A 54 2.31 46.59 15.58
N GLY A 55 1.89 47.49 16.46
CA GLY A 55 0.97 48.61 16.15
C GLY A 55 1.41 49.44 14.95
N GLU A 56 2.67 49.85 14.92
CA GLU A 56 3.25 50.65 13.82
C GLU A 56 3.22 49.92 12.46
N TYR A 57 3.24 48.60 12.50
CA TYR A 57 3.30 47.75 11.28
C TYR A 57 1.93 47.28 10.78
N MET A 58 0.87 47.52 11.57
CA MET A 58 -0.49 47.09 11.20
C MET A 58 -0.95 47.68 9.85
N PRO A 59 -0.76 48.97 9.55
CA PRO A 59 -1.16 49.53 8.25
C PRO A 59 -0.40 48.91 7.06
N ILE A 60 0.84 48.49 7.27
CA ILE A 60 1.67 47.85 6.25
C ILE A 60 1.13 46.44 5.96
N ILE A 61 0.79 45.68 7.04
CA ILE A 61 0.19 44.34 6.92
C ILE A 61 -1.16 44.42 6.22
N ASP A 62 -2.02 45.34 6.63
CA ASP A 62 -3.37 45.52 6.09
C ASP A 62 -3.33 45.83 4.60
N ARG A 63 -2.49 46.79 4.16
CA ARG A 63 -2.28 47.06 2.73
C ARG A 63 -1.81 45.86 1.94
N GLY A 64 -0.88 45.07 2.50
CA GLY A 64 -0.40 43.84 1.89
C GLY A 64 -1.52 42.83 1.71
N LEU A 65 -2.35 42.64 2.74
CA LEU A 65 -3.49 41.73 2.70
C LEU A 65 -4.64 42.19 1.78
N GLU A 66 -4.86 43.51 1.66
CA GLU A 66 -5.80 44.06 0.70
C GLU A 66 -5.34 43.86 -0.73
N HIS A 67 -4.06 44.07 -1.02
CA HIS A 67 -3.48 43.77 -2.33
C HIS A 67 -3.60 42.29 -2.70
N ASP A 68 -3.48 41.39 -1.69
CA ASP A 68 -3.65 39.96 -1.90
C ASP A 68 -5.03 39.55 -2.44
N LYS A 69 -6.08 40.38 -2.24
CA LYS A 69 -7.42 40.11 -2.77
C LYS A 69 -7.43 40.01 -4.29
N THR A 70 -6.60 40.78 -4.96
CA THR A 70 -6.48 40.79 -6.43
C THR A 70 -5.52 39.75 -6.97
N GLN A 71 -4.73 39.09 -6.12
CA GLN A 71 -3.72 38.12 -6.51
C GLN A 71 -4.24 36.70 -6.52
N GLN A 72 -3.62 35.84 -7.33
CA GLN A 72 -3.89 34.40 -7.32
C GLN A 72 -3.60 33.80 -5.94
N SER A 73 -4.42 32.85 -5.48
CA SER A 73 -4.34 32.28 -4.12
C SER A 73 -2.94 31.76 -3.74
N LYS A 74 -2.20 31.20 -4.69
CA LYS A 74 -0.82 30.71 -4.50
C LYS A 74 0.24 31.81 -4.37
N GLN A 75 -0.08 33.05 -4.75
CA GLN A 75 0.80 34.22 -4.68
C GLN A 75 0.46 35.16 -3.53
N ARG A 76 -0.50 34.81 -2.67
CA ARG A 76 -0.89 35.61 -1.49
C ARG A 76 0.10 35.44 -0.36
N HIS A 77 0.25 36.49 0.44
CA HIS A 77 1.14 36.49 1.58
C HIS A 77 0.72 35.45 2.64
N THR A 78 1.66 34.60 3.06
CA THR A 78 1.54 33.83 4.29
C THR A 78 1.94 34.69 5.49
N ALA A 79 1.45 34.37 6.68
CA ALA A 79 1.83 35.08 7.90
C ALA A 79 3.37 35.09 8.14
N ARG A 80 4.03 33.97 7.81
CA ARG A 80 5.50 33.85 7.88
C ARG A 80 6.19 34.76 6.86
N ARG A 81 5.66 34.86 5.61
CA ARG A 81 6.22 35.78 4.62
C ARG A 81 6.08 37.23 5.05
N ILE A 82 4.93 37.58 5.63
CA ILE A 82 4.72 38.94 6.21
C ILE A 82 5.72 39.20 7.33
N TYR A 83 5.89 38.24 8.26
CA TYR A 83 6.89 38.39 9.33
C TYR A 83 8.30 38.61 8.79
N ASN A 84 8.73 37.82 7.78
CA ASN A 84 10.04 37.98 7.19
C ASN A 84 10.22 39.34 6.49
N ARG A 85 9.18 39.82 5.80
CA ARG A 85 9.19 41.17 5.19
C ARG A 85 9.28 42.27 6.23
N LEU A 86 8.48 42.22 7.27
CA LEU A 86 8.53 43.21 8.36
C LEU A 86 9.90 43.23 9.02
N ARG A 87 10.52 42.09 9.24
CA ARG A 87 11.87 41.98 9.81
C ARG A 87 12.94 42.57 8.89
N ASN A 88 12.92 42.18 7.61
CA ASN A 88 13.97 42.51 6.67
C ASN A 88 13.83 43.90 6.05
N GLU A 89 12.58 44.34 5.79
CA GLU A 89 12.29 45.61 5.08
C GLU A 89 11.95 46.75 6.05
N HIS A 90 11.44 46.42 7.25
CA HIS A 90 10.93 47.44 8.19
C HIS A 90 11.51 47.35 9.61
N GLY A 91 12.50 46.48 9.86
CA GLY A 91 13.21 46.40 11.14
C GLY A 91 12.38 45.88 12.32
N TYR A 92 11.31 45.09 12.05
CA TYR A 92 10.46 44.52 13.11
C TYR A 92 11.25 43.60 14.04
N LYS A 93 11.19 43.85 15.35
CA LYS A 93 11.90 43.11 16.41
C LYS A 93 11.00 42.17 17.23
N GLY A 94 9.70 42.11 16.92
CA GLY A 94 8.75 41.26 17.65
C GLY A 94 8.75 39.80 17.19
N SER A 95 7.93 38.98 17.85
CA SER A 95 7.83 37.54 17.55
C SER A 95 6.97 37.24 16.31
N GLU A 96 7.27 36.13 15.61
CA GLU A 96 6.43 35.59 14.54
C GLU A 96 5.00 35.29 15.02
N ALA A 97 4.85 34.83 16.27
CA ALA A 97 3.55 34.47 16.84
C ALA A 97 2.62 35.71 16.93
N THR A 98 3.16 36.89 17.26
CA THR A 98 2.40 38.13 17.29
C THR A 98 1.91 38.54 15.90
N VAL A 99 2.77 38.44 14.88
CA VAL A 99 2.40 38.69 13.48
C VAL A 99 1.34 37.70 13.01
N ARG A 100 1.50 36.41 13.30
CA ARG A 100 0.54 35.35 12.91
C ARG A 100 -0.84 35.63 13.51
N ARG A 101 -0.92 35.98 14.79
CA ARG A 101 -2.17 36.31 15.46
C ARG A 101 -2.83 37.53 14.84
N TYR A 102 -2.06 38.61 14.59
CA TYR A 102 -2.61 39.80 13.97
C TYR A 102 -3.09 39.54 12.53
N VAL A 103 -2.29 38.86 11.71
CA VAL A 103 -2.66 38.49 10.34
C VAL A 103 -3.94 37.65 10.30
N HIS A 104 -4.13 36.73 11.28
CA HIS A 104 -5.38 35.98 11.40
C HIS A 104 -6.58 36.92 11.65
N CYS A 105 -6.49 37.81 12.62
CA CYS A 105 -7.55 38.79 12.92
C CYS A 105 -7.79 39.76 11.73
N ALA A 106 -6.73 40.23 11.08
CA ALA A 106 -6.81 41.13 9.94
C ALA A 106 -7.49 40.45 8.74
N LYS A 107 -7.16 39.17 8.45
CA LYS A 107 -7.82 38.39 7.38
C LYS A 107 -9.31 38.20 7.65
N MET A 108 -9.71 38.00 8.89
CA MET A 108 -11.14 37.93 9.29
C MET A 108 -11.82 39.28 9.06
N ARG A 109 -11.23 40.37 9.54
CA ARG A 109 -11.76 41.75 9.40
C ARG A 109 -11.87 42.16 7.93
N LEU A 110 -10.89 41.82 7.11
CA LEU A 110 -10.84 42.17 5.68
C LEU A 110 -11.66 41.24 4.79
N GLY A 111 -12.32 40.24 5.36
CA GLY A 111 -13.15 39.26 4.62
C GLY A 111 -12.36 38.35 3.68
N THR A 112 -11.02 38.26 3.84
CA THR A 112 -10.18 37.38 3.04
C THR A 112 -10.20 35.91 3.53
N ASN A 113 -10.67 35.72 4.76
CA ASN A 113 -10.99 34.41 5.37
C ASN A 113 -12.41 34.46 5.91
N ALA A 114 -13.40 34.72 5.07
CA ALA A 114 -14.78 34.55 5.50
C ALA A 114 -14.98 33.09 5.92
N PRO A 115 -15.50 32.81 7.11
CA PRO A 115 -15.86 31.46 7.47
C PRO A 115 -16.91 30.97 6.46
N CYS A 116 -16.54 29.99 5.62
CA CYS A 116 -17.50 29.32 4.79
C CYS A 116 -18.37 28.45 5.70
N ALA A 117 -19.62 28.82 5.90
CA ALA A 117 -20.60 27.92 6.49
C ALA A 117 -21.03 26.91 5.44
N PHE A 118 -21.04 25.63 5.81
CA PHE A 118 -21.52 24.55 4.96
C PHE A 118 -22.84 24.03 5.52
N ILE A 119 -23.73 23.65 4.61
CA ILE A 119 -24.96 22.96 5.00
C ILE A 119 -24.57 21.50 5.28
N PRO A 120 -24.77 21.00 6.52
CA PRO A 120 -24.57 19.59 6.80
C PRO A 120 -25.57 18.78 5.96
N CYS A 121 -25.05 17.84 5.18
CA CYS A 121 -25.87 16.93 4.38
C CYS A 121 -25.65 15.52 4.89
N ASP A 122 -26.74 14.81 5.21
CA ASP A 122 -26.68 13.39 5.49
C ASP A 122 -26.55 12.61 4.17
N PRO A 123 -25.54 11.75 4.03
CA PRO A 123 -25.39 10.94 2.83
C PRO A 123 -26.45 9.85 2.79
N ASP A 124 -26.97 9.55 1.59
CA ASP A 124 -27.86 8.42 1.35
C ASP A 124 -27.10 7.09 1.52
N ALA A 125 -27.77 6.09 2.12
CA ALA A 125 -27.18 4.77 2.31
C ALA A 125 -26.81 4.12 0.96
N GLY A 126 -25.59 3.60 0.85
CA GLY A 126 -25.09 2.84 -0.30
C GLY A 126 -24.94 3.62 -1.61
N ARG A 127 -25.11 4.95 -1.61
CA ARG A 127 -25.09 5.75 -2.83
C ARG A 127 -23.71 6.22 -3.23
N GLU A 128 -22.94 6.73 -2.28
CA GLU A 128 -21.69 7.42 -2.55
C GLU A 128 -20.51 6.83 -1.77
N ALA A 129 -19.38 6.62 -2.45
CA ALA A 129 -18.10 6.37 -1.81
C ALA A 129 -17.04 7.35 -2.31
N GLU A 130 -16.12 7.69 -1.43
CA GLU A 130 -14.98 8.56 -1.69
C GLU A 130 -13.74 7.73 -1.95
N VAL A 131 -12.92 8.15 -2.93
CA VAL A 131 -11.70 7.47 -3.36
C VAL A 131 -10.53 8.43 -3.31
N ASP A 132 -9.43 8.01 -2.68
CA ASP A 132 -8.19 8.80 -2.63
C ASP A 132 -6.95 7.90 -2.54
N TRP A 133 -5.78 8.50 -2.80
CA TRP A 133 -4.49 7.85 -2.70
C TRP A 133 -3.61 8.49 -1.63
N GLY A 134 -2.91 7.64 -0.90
CA GLY A 134 -1.90 8.07 0.05
C GLY A 134 -0.52 7.52 -0.29
N THR A 135 0.47 7.94 0.49
CA THR A 135 1.83 7.42 0.42
C THR A 135 2.31 7.13 1.84
N ALA A 136 2.90 5.96 2.05
CA ALA A 136 3.51 5.56 3.31
C ALA A 136 4.75 4.72 3.08
N THR A 137 5.55 4.58 4.12
CA THR A 137 6.72 3.69 4.18
C THR A 137 6.31 2.36 4.80
N ALA A 138 6.84 1.26 4.26
CA ALA A 138 6.76 -0.08 4.82
C ALA A 138 8.11 -0.80 4.66
N ILE A 139 8.39 -1.79 5.50
CA ILE A 139 9.57 -2.66 5.37
C ILE A 139 9.09 -3.96 4.72
N ILE A 140 9.57 -4.23 3.51
CA ILE A 140 9.21 -5.43 2.74
C ILE A 140 10.45 -6.28 2.52
N ALA A 141 10.41 -7.51 3.00
CA ALA A 141 11.56 -8.44 2.98
C ALA A 141 12.85 -7.82 3.56
N GLY A 142 12.71 -6.99 4.61
CA GLY A 142 13.83 -6.29 5.26
C GLY A 142 14.28 -5.00 4.56
N GLU A 143 13.69 -4.61 3.43
CA GLU A 143 14.01 -3.36 2.72
C GLU A 143 12.93 -2.29 2.95
N GLU A 144 13.35 -1.08 3.29
CA GLU A 144 12.45 0.06 3.43
C GLU A 144 11.97 0.52 2.06
N MET A 145 10.64 0.48 1.86
CA MET A 145 9.99 0.87 0.60
C MET A 145 8.95 1.95 0.82
N ARG A 146 8.96 2.95 -0.06
CA ARG A 146 7.90 3.95 -0.14
C ARG A 146 6.81 3.47 -1.08
N LEU A 147 5.66 3.10 -0.53
CA LEU A 147 4.52 2.56 -1.25
C LEU A 147 3.38 3.58 -1.39
N LYS A 148 2.56 3.37 -2.40
CA LYS A 148 1.26 4.03 -2.57
C LYS A 148 0.19 3.17 -1.91
N TYR A 149 -0.85 3.78 -1.38
CA TYR A 149 -2.03 3.04 -0.92
C TYR A 149 -3.30 3.71 -1.40
N PHE A 150 -4.21 2.87 -1.84
CA PHE A 150 -5.55 3.21 -2.28
C PHE A 150 -6.48 3.19 -1.07
N CYS A 151 -7.36 4.17 -0.97
CA CYS A 151 -8.45 4.21 0.01
C CYS A 151 -9.78 4.39 -0.71
N MET A 152 -10.77 3.56 -0.37
CA MET A 152 -12.17 3.78 -0.71
C MET A 152 -13.00 3.75 0.57
N ARG A 153 -13.88 4.74 0.76
CA ARG A 153 -14.68 4.88 1.97
C ARG A 153 -16.13 5.20 1.63
N SER A 154 -17.07 4.44 2.20
CA SER A 154 -18.49 4.81 2.18
C SER A 154 -18.72 6.14 2.89
N LYS A 155 -19.50 7.02 2.31
CA LYS A 155 -19.88 8.28 2.97
C LYS A 155 -20.90 8.07 4.10
N TYR A 156 -21.77 7.08 3.98
CA TYR A 156 -22.82 6.82 4.96
C TYR A 156 -22.30 6.07 6.19
N SER A 157 -21.81 4.84 6.01
CA SER A 157 -21.35 4.00 7.12
C SER A 157 -19.94 4.33 7.59
N GLY A 158 -19.14 4.98 6.76
CA GLY A 158 -17.70 5.18 7.01
C GLY A 158 -16.86 3.92 6.85
N LYS A 159 -17.45 2.79 6.44
CA LYS A 159 -16.71 1.56 6.12
C LYS A 159 -15.70 1.86 5.02
N HIS A 160 -14.49 1.35 5.17
CA HIS A 160 -13.41 1.68 4.26
C HIS A 160 -12.56 0.48 3.90
N PHE A 161 -11.93 0.57 2.75
CA PHE A 161 -10.98 -0.38 2.20
C PHE A 161 -9.66 0.33 1.93
N VAL A 162 -8.55 -0.30 2.32
CA VAL A 162 -7.19 0.19 2.08
C VAL A 162 -6.35 -0.93 1.50
N ARG A 163 -5.58 -0.64 0.43
CA ARG A 163 -4.66 -1.59 -0.20
C ARG A 163 -3.40 -0.90 -0.71
N PHE A 164 -2.26 -1.52 -0.49
CA PHE A 164 -0.95 -1.01 -0.89
C PHE A 164 -0.53 -1.48 -2.27
N TYR A 165 0.23 -0.62 -2.94
CA TYR A 165 0.76 -0.85 -4.28
C TYR A 165 2.14 -0.19 -4.43
N PRO A 166 3.01 -0.71 -5.31
CA PRO A 166 4.30 -0.10 -5.59
C PRO A 166 4.20 1.26 -6.27
N CYS A 167 3.11 1.54 -6.98
CA CYS A 167 2.90 2.77 -7.75
C CYS A 167 1.40 3.08 -7.95
N GLU A 168 1.13 4.22 -8.57
CA GLU A 168 -0.22 4.72 -8.89
C GLU A 168 -0.39 4.80 -10.42
N ARG A 169 -0.33 3.63 -11.10
CA ARG A 169 -0.55 3.54 -12.56
C ARG A 169 -1.99 3.11 -12.86
N GLN A 170 -2.43 3.28 -14.10
CA GLN A 170 -3.80 2.99 -14.52
C GLN A 170 -4.24 1.55 -14.24
N GLN A 171 -3.39 0.56 -14.52
CA GLN A 171 -3.70 -0.85 -14.25
C GLN A 171 -3.89 -1.10 -12.75
N VAL A 172 -3.03 -0.49 -11.95
CA VAL A 172 -3.10 -0.55 -10.48
C VAL A 172 -4.36 0.16 -9.96
N PHE A 173 -4.72 1.29 -10.57
CA PHE A 173 -5.93 2.02 -10.24
C PHE A 173 -7.19 1.17 -10.46
N PHE A 174 -7.31 0.48 -11.59
CA PHE A 174 -8.45 -0.40 -11.85
C PHE A 174 -8.45 -1.63 -10.94
N ASP A 175 -7.30 -2.24 -10.72
CA ASP A 175 -7.12 -3.36 -9.81
C ASP A 175 -7.58 -3.00 -8.38
N ALA A 176 -7.18 -1.84 -7.89
CA ALA A 176 -7.58 -1.34 -6.57
C ALA A 176 -9.10 -1.20 -6.43
N HIS A 177 -9.79 -0.73 -7.47
CA HIS A 177 -11.25 -0.65 -7.50
C HIS A 177 -11.91 -2.03 -7.49
N VAL A 178 -11.41 -2.98 -8.27
CA VAL A 178 -11.94 -4.35 -8.30
C VAL A 178 -11.83 -5.00 -6.94
N HIS A 179 -10.68 -4.87 -6.27
CA HIS A 179 -10.50 -5.36 -4.89
C HIS A 179 -11.44 -4.65 -3.90
N ALA A 180 -11.64 -3.34 -4.03
CA ALA A 180 -12.58 -2.61 -3.20
C ALA A 180 -14.03 -3.07 -3.42
N PHE A 181 -14.47 -3.24 -4.67
CA PHE A 181 -15.81 -3.74 -4.99
C PHE A 181 -16.04 -5.14 -4.41
N SER A 182 -15.03 -6.01 -4.48
CA SER A 182 -15.08 -7.33 -3.84
C SER A 182 -15.22 -7.22 -2.31
N PHE A 183 -14.46 -6.32 -1.67
CA PHE A 183 -14.54 -6.10 -0.21
C PHE A 183 -15.91 -5.58 0.24
N PHE A 184 -16.51 -4.66 -0.51
CA PHE A 184 -17.86 -4.15 -0.20
C PHE A 184 -18.97 -5.10 -0.64
N GLY A 185 -18.69 -6.12 -1.44
CA GLY A 185 -19.67 -7.03 -1.99
C GLY A 185 -20.60 -6.39 -3.03
N GLY A 186 -20.17 -5.27 -3.64
CA GLY A 186 -20.92 -4.52 -4.63
C GLY A 186 -20.26 -3.19 -4.97
N ILE A 187 -20.91 -2.42 -5.83
CA ILE A 187 -20.37 -1.17 -6.38
C ILE A 187 -21.27 -0.02 -5.96
N PHE A 188 -20.70 1.03 -5.37
CA PHE A 188 -21.43 2.26 -5.10
C PHE A 188 -21.81 2.95 -6.41
N PRO A 189 -23.08 3.37 -6.60
CA PRO A 189 -23.53 4.05 -7.82
C PRO A 189 -22.71 5.29 -8.18
N VAL A 190 -22.16 5.98 -7.19
CA VAL A 190 -21.36 7.20 -7.39
C VAL A 190 -20.05 7.10 -6.63
N LEU A 191 -18.94 7.23 -7.35
CA LEU A 191 -17.60 7.32 -6.78
C LEU A 191 -17.05 8.74 -6.91
N ILE A 192 -16.61 9.30 -5.79
CA ILE A 192 -16.12 10.67 -5.69
C ILE A 192 -14.60 10.66 -5.65
N TYR A 193 -13.98 11.35 -6.59
CA TYR A 193 -12.53 11.42 -6.76
C TYR A 193 -12.00 12.83 -6.55
N ASP A 194 -10.77 12.93 -6.06
CA ASP A 194 -9.98 14.14 -6.25
C ASP A 194 -9.42 14.20 -7.69
N ASN A 195 -8.57 15.16 -7.93
CA ASN A 195 -7.89 15.44 -9.20
C ASN A 195 -6.90 14.32 -9.59
N LEU A 196 -7.38 13.09 -9.82
CA LEU A 196 -6.55 11.93 -10.18
C LEU A 196 -6.13 11.99 -11.65
N THR A 197 -4.84 12.13 -11.91
CA THR A 197 -4.26 12.10 -13.26
C THR A 197 -4.45 10.75 -13.97
N THR A 198 -4.64 9.67 -13.22
CA THR A 198 -4.93 8.32 -13.74
C THR A 198 -6.33 8.18 -14.33
N ALA A 199 -7.29 8.98 -13.86
CA ALA A 199 -8.67 8.98 -14.34
C ALA A 199 -8.96 10.10 -15.31
N VAL A 200 -8.21 11.21 -15.28
CA VAL A 200 -8.52 12.45 -15.98
C VAL A 200 -7.43 12.83 -16.98
N ARG A 201 -7.81 13.07 -18.23
CA ARG A 201 -6.91 13.56 -19.28
C ARG A 201 -6.65 15.07 -19.16
N SER A 202 -7.67 15.84 -18.85
CA SER A 202 -7.55 17.28 -18.63
C SER A 202 -8.64 17.80 -17.69
N VAL A 203 -8.29 18.86 -16.95
CA VAL A 203 -9.21 19.59 -16.06
C VAL A 203 -9.80 20.75 -16.84
N LEU A 204 -11.12 20.77 -17.00
CA LEU A 204 -11.87 21.88 -17.58
C LEU A 204 -12.32 22.83 -16.44
N ARG A 205 -13.08 23.88 -16.76
CA ARG A 205 -13.61 24.80 -15.75
C ARG A 205 -14.62 24.10 -14.81
N GLY A 206 -14.50 24.34 -13.53
CA GLY A 206 -15.38 23.78 -12.49
C GLY A 206 -15.20 22.28 -12.29
N ARG A 207 -16.31 21.54 -12.22
CA ARG A 207 -16.33 20.07 -12.02
C ARG A 207 -16.10 19.27 -13.30
N ASN A 208 -16.09 19.91 -14.47
CA ASN A 208 -15.94 19.22 -15.72
C ASN A 208 -14.52 18.71 -15.94
N ARG A 209 -14.40 17.48 -16.40
CA ARG A 209 -13.14 16.77 -16.68
C ARG A 209 -13.26 16.04 -18.00
N LEU A 210 -12.15 15.95 -18.75
CA LEU A 210 -12.00 14.99 -19.84
C LEU A 210 -11.40 13.72 -19.25
N GLU A 211 -12.20 12.68 -19.16
CA GLU A 211 -11.78 11.38 -18.65
C GLU A 211 -10.93 10.64 -19.69
N GLN A 212 -10.06 9.77 -19.22
CA GLN A 212 -9.33 8.87 -20.11
C GLN A 212 -10.30 7.81 -20.67
N GLU A 213 -10.14 7.43 -21.93
CA GLU A 213 -11.01 6.47 -22.62
C GLU A 213 -11.12 5.13 -21.88
N SER A 214 -10.00 4.65 -21.34
CA SER A 214 -9.96 3.43 -20.56
C SER A 214 -10.73 3.53 -19.23
N PHE A 215 -10.75 4.70 -18.60
CA PHE A 215 -11.55 4.95 -17.40
C PHE A 215 -13.04 5.02 -17.73
N THR A 216 -13.40 5.64 -18.86
CA THR A 216 -14.78 5.65 -19.35
C THR A 216 -15.30 4.24 -19.63
N LYS A 217 -14.46 3.38 -20.25
CA LYS A 217 -14.78 1.96 -20.46
C LYS A 217 -14.94 1.20 -19.13
N PHE A 218 -14.07 1.46 -18.16
CA PHE A 218 -14.14 0.86 -16.83
C PHE A 218 -15.42 1.24 -16.09
N LYS A 219 -15.81 2.52 -16.11
CA LYS A 219 -17.08 3.01 -15.55
C LYS A 219 -18.29 2.37 -16.20
N ALA A 220 -18.31 2.35 -17.53
CA ALA A 220 -19.42 1.76 -18.27
C ALA A 220 -19.58 0.27 -17.97
N TYR A 221 -18.46 -0.46 -17.85
CA TYR A 221 -18.48 -1.88 -17.49
C TYR A 221 -19.04 -2.15 -16.09
N HIS A 222 -18.64 -1.35 -15.11
CA HIS A 222 -19.09 -1.47 -13.72
C HIS A 222 -20.33 -0.65 -13.39
N SER A 223 -20.87 0.10 -14.35
CA SER A 223 -22.12 0.86 -14.28
C SER A 223 -22.17 1.93 -13.19
N PHE A 224 -21.04 2.54 -12.80
CA PHE A 224 -21.01 3.61 -11.81
C PHE A 224 -20.72 4.99 -12.42
N GLU A 225 -21.15 6.04 -11.73
CA GLU A 225 -20.87 7.44 -12.07
C GLU A 225 -19.62 7.93 -11.31
N SER A 226 -18.77 8.70 -11.98
CA SER A 226 -17.63 9.40 -11.36
C SER A 226 -17.96 10.85 -11.11
N ARG A 227 -17.70 11.35 -9.91
CA ARG A 227 -17.73 12.78 -9.56
C ARG A 227 -16.35 13.23 -9.13
N PHE A 228 -15.95 14.40 -9.57
CA PHE A 228 -14.66 15.00 -9.23
C PHE A 228 -14.89 16.22 -8.35
N CYS A 229 -14.14 16.31 -7.24
CA CYS A 229 -14.15 17.48 -6.38
C CYS A 229 -13.61 18.70 -7.11
N ASN A 230 -14.09 19.90 -6.75
CA ASN A 230 -13.54 21.13 -7.27
C ASN A 230 -12.09 21.33 -6.80
N PRO A 231 -11.20 21.87 -7.65
CA PRO A 231 -9.89 22.28 -7.21
C PRO A 231 -10.01 23.26 -6.05
N ASN A 232 -9.30 23.00 -4.93
CA ASN A 232 -9.30 23.79 -3.70
C ASN A 232 -10.56 23.70 -2.80
N SER A 233 -11.46 22.73 -3.01
CA SER A 233 -12.66 22.54 -2.17
C SER A 233 -12.44 21.37 -1.18
N GLY A 234 -11.48 21.53 -0.25
CA GLY A 234 -11.16 20.49 0.74
C GLY A 234 -12.34 20.05 1.62
N HIS A 235 -13.38 20.88 1.75
CA HIS A 235 -14.61 20.58 2.49
C HIS A 235 -15.54 19.57 1.77
N GLU A 236 -15.45 19.45 0.45
CA GLU A 236 -16.19 18.42 -0.30
C GLU A 236 -15.63 17.00 -0.06
N LYS A 237 -14.45 16.89 0.56
CA LYS A 237 -13.65 15.70 0.78
C LYS A 237 -13.40 15.30 2.24
N GLY A 238 -14.05 15.96 3.17
CA GLY A 238 -13.72 15.83 4.60
C GLY A 238 -13.64 14.40 5.14
N GLY A 239 -14.34 13.45 4.51
CA GLY A 239 -14.35 12.06 4.90
C GLY A 239 -13.09 11.28 4.49
N VAL A 240 -12.70 11.33 3.20
CA VAL A 240 -11.61 10.50 2.67
C VAL A 240 -10.22 11.06 3.01
N GLU A 241 -10.03 12.40 3.07
CA GLU A 241 -8.79 13.01 3.57
C GLU A 241 -8.56 12.63 5.04
N GLY A 242 -9.63 12.65 5.84
CA GLY A 242 -9.62 12.11 7.20
C GLY A 242 -9.24 10.65 7.23
N MET A 243 -9.73 9.84 6.26
CA MET A 243 -9.46 8.41 6.17
C MET A 243 -8.01 8.11 5.77
N VAL A 244 -7.47 8.79 4.76
CA VAL A 244 -6.05 8.66 4.38
C VAL A 244 -5.15 8.99 5.57
N GLY A 245 -5.47 10.06 6.31
CA GLY A 245 -4.78 10.42 7.55
C GLY A 245 -4.98 9.39 8.68
N PHE A 246 -6.18 8.83 8.82
CA PHE A 246 -6.49 7.79 9.79
C PHE A 246 -5.70 6.51 9.50
N ALA A 247 -5.75 6.02 8.27
CA ALA A 247 -5.02 4.83 7.84
C ALA A 247 -3.51 4.97 8.12
N ARG A 248 -2.93 6.15 7.80
CA ARG A 248 -1.52 6.43 8.08
C ARG A 248 -1.18 6.35 9.55
N ARG A 249 -2.02 6.90 10.43
CA ARG A 249 -1.76 6.92 11.88
C ARG A 249 -2.06 5.62 12.58
N ASN A 250 -3.02 4.83 12.10
CA ASN A 250 -3.52 3.66 12.81
C ASN A 250 -3.06 2.33 12.19
N TYR A 251 -2.82 2.30 10.88
CA TYR A 251 -2.38 1.07 10.18
C TYR A 251 -0.89 1.06 9.84
N MET A 252 -0.24 2.25 9.88
CA MET A 252 1.15 2.41 9.44
C MET A 252 2.06 2.96 10.55
N VAL A 253 1.60 2.91 11.79
CA VAL A 253 2.38 3.29 12.98
C VAL A 253 2.21 2.19 14.04
N PRO A 254 3.31 1.50 14.42
CA PRO A 254 4.68 1.61 13.87
C PRO A 254 4.74 1.26 12.38
N VAL A 255 5.89 1.55 11.72
CA VAL A 255 6.10 1.20 10.31
C VAL A 255 5.86 -0.30 10.11
N PRO A 256 4.92 -0.70 9.24
CA PRO A 256 4.59 -2.10 9.06
C PRO A 256 5.73 -2.85 8.38
N GLU A 257 5.96 -4.09 8.83
CA GLU A 257 6.93 -5.02 8.28
C GLU A 257 6.21 -6.27 7.77
N ALA A 258 6.58 -6.73 6.57
CA ALA A 258 5.99 -7.90 5.92
C ALA A 258 7.00 -8.59 4.99
N ALA A 259 6.78 -9.87 4.71
CA ALA A 259 7.61 -10.61 3.77
C ALA A 259 7.36 -10.18 2.31
N SER A 260 6.14 -9.76 1.99
CA SER A 260 5.73 -9.27 0.68
C SER A 260 4.70 -8.14 0.79
N ILE A 261 4.44 -7.43 -0.32
CA ILE A 261 3.35 -6.45 -0.39
C ILE A 261 1.98 -7.13 -0.23
N GLU A 262 1.86 -8.39 -0.65
CA GLU A 262 0.63 -9.14 -0.51
C GLU A 262 0.34 -9.48 0.95
N ASP A 263 1.34 -9.97 1.71
CA ASP A 263 1.21 -10.19 3.17
C ASP A 263 0.87 -8.88 3.92
N LEU A 264 1.48 -7.76 3.50
CA LEU A 264 1.10 -6.45 4.02
C LEU A 264 -0.37 -6.16 3.74
N ASN A 265 -0.86 -6.43 2.53
CA ASN A 265 -2.24 -6.19 2.14
C ASN A 265 -3.23 -7.09 2.89
N GLU A 266 -2.89 -8.33 3.17
CA GLU A 266 -3.70 -9.22 4.00
C GLU A 266 -3.84 -8.67 5.42
N ASN A 267 -2.73 -8.23 6.03
CA ASN A 267 -2.74 -7.61 7.35
C ASN A 267 -3.58 -6.33 7.40
N ILE A 268 -3.48 -5.47 6.38
CA ILE A 268 -4.28 -4.25 6.28
C ILE A 268 -5.77 -4.57 6.06
N LEU A 269 -6.08 -5.58 5.25
CA LEU A 269 -7.47 -6.03 5.03
C LEU A 269 -8.12 -6.48 6.34
N MET A 270 -7.40 -7.23 7.18
CA MET A 270 -7.89 -7.63 8.51
C MET A 270 -8.18 -6.41 9.40
N GLN A 271 -7.35 -5.37 9.35
CA GLN A 271 -7.60 -4.13 10.07
C GLN A 271 -8.81 -3.36 9.53
N CYS A 272 -9.02 -3.33 8.22
CA CYS A 272 -10.21 -2.75 7.61
C CYS A 272 -11.49 -3.51 8.02
N ILE A 273 -11.43 -4.83 8.11
CA ILE A 273 -12.55 -5.67 8.61
C ILE A 273 -12.82 -5.36 10.09
N ALA A 274 -11.78 -5.32 10.92
CA ALA A 274 -11.89 -5.05 12.35
C ALA A 274 -12.47 -3.65 12.63
N TYR A 275 -12.18 -2.66 11.79
CA TYR A 275 -12.77 -1.32 11.88
C TYR A 275 -14.30 -1.33 11.76
N GLY A 276 -14.87 -2.34 11.14
CA GLY A 276 -16.33 -2.52 11.08
C GLY A 276 -17.01 -2.52 12.46
N ASN A 277 -16.30 -2.88 13.51
CA ASN A 277 -16.80 -2.87 14.90
C ASN A 277 -16.62 -1.50 15.58
N HIS A 278 -16.02 -0.52 14.89
CA HIS A 278 -15.82 0.82 15.41
C HIS A 278 -17.14 1.61 15.41
N ARG A 279 -17.34 2.44 16.45
CA ARG A 279 -18.44 3.39 16.53
C ARG A 279 -17.90 4.79 16.26
N MET A 280 -18.38 5.41 15.19
CA MET A 280 -18.01 6.79 14.85
C MET A 280 -18.60 7.78 15.85
N ALA A 281 -17.88 8.87 16.13
CA ALA A 281 -18.38 9.94 16.98
C ALA A 281 -19.72 10.50 16.45
N GLY A 282 -20.72 10.61 17.32
CA GLY A 282 -22.06 11.09 16.97
C GLY A 282 -22.97 10.04 16.29
N ARG A 283 -22.54 8.78 16.16
CA ARG A 283 -23.38 7.67 15.67
C ARG A 283 -23.65 6.68 16.79
N GLU A 284 -24.87 6.14 16.85
CA GLU A 284 -25.27 5.13 17.86
C GLU A 284 -24.83 3.71 17.45
N ARG A 285 -24.87 3.42 16.16
CA ARG A 285 -24.57 2.12 15.56
C ARG A 285 -23.11 2.01 15.13
N VAL A 286 -22.57 0.79 15.13
CA VAL A 286 -21.24 0.52 14.62
C VAL A 286 -21.20 0.53 13.08
N VAL A 287 -20.01 0.67 12.50
CA VAL A 287 -19.81 0.79 11.05
C VAL A 287 -20.43 -0.38 10.27
N ASN A 288 -20.27 -1.62 10.76
CA ASN A 288 -20.85 -2.79 10.09
C ASN A 288 -22.38 -2.77 10.10
N GLU A 289 -23.02 -2.38 11.20
CA GLU A 289 -24.48 -2.26 11.27
C GLU A 289 -25.04 -1.20 10.33
N LEU A 290 -24.34 -0.07 10.19
CA LEU A 290 -24.68 0.95 9.21
C LEU A 290 -24.45 0.46 7.78
N PHE A 291 -23.43 -0.36 7.55
CA PHE A 291 -23.14 -0.90 6.24
C PHE A 291 -24.16 -1.96 5.78
N GLU A 292 -24.83 -2.67 6.70
CA GLU A 292 -25.92 -3.57 6.32
C GLU A 292 -27.05 -2.81 5.61
N ASP A 293 -27.35 -1.58 6.03
CA ASP A 293 -28.35 -0.73 5.36
C ASP A 293 -27.90 -0.35 3.92
N GLU A 294 -26.60 -0.28 3.68
CA GLU A 294 -26.02 0.10 2.38
C GLU A 294 -26.08 -1.04 1.34
N LYS A 295 -25.94 -2.29 1.79
CA LYS A 295 -25.80 -3.45 0.89
C LYS A 295 -26.93 -3.58 -0.14
N ALA A 296 -28.16 -3.26 0.26
CA ALA A 296 -29.32 -3.32 -0.63
C ALA A 296 -29.29 -2.29 -1.77
N HIS A 297 -28.48 -1.25 -1.64
CA HIS A 297 -28.38 -0.13 -2.59
C HIS A 297 -27.14 -0.21 -3.48
N LEU A 298 -26.22 -1.16 -3.21
CA LEU A 298 -25.04 -1.36 -4.04
C LEU A 298 -25.42 -2.03 -5.36
N LEU A 299 -24.75 -1.64 -6.44
CA LEU A 299 -24.89 -2.30 -7.73
C LEU A 299 -24.16 -3.67 -7.68
N ALA A 300 -24.75 -4.67 -8.32
CA ALA A 300 -24.12 -5.98 -8.45
C ALA A 300 -22.83 -5.89 -9.26
N SER A 301 -21.79 -6.57 -8.80
CA SER A 301 -20.55 -6.70 -9.59
C SER A 301 -20.81 -7.58 -10.81
N PRO A 302 -20.29 -7.23 -12.01
CA PRO A 302 -20.37 -8.09 -13.19
C PRO A 302 -19.71 -9.46 -12.91
N GLU A 303 -20.32 -10.54 -13.44
CA GLU A 303 -19.78 -11.90 -13.29
C GLU A 303 -18.42 -12.07 -13.97
N ALA A 304 -18.23 -11.46 -15.14
CA ALA A 304 -16.96 -11.48 -15.85
C ALA A 304 -15.98 -10.48 -15.20
N THR A 305 -14.70 -10.79 -15.22
CA THR A 305 -13.67 -9.89 -14.73
C THR A 305 -13.36 -8.82 -15.77
N PHE A 306 -13.38 -7.54 -15.40
CA PHE A 306 -12.91 -6.48 -16.28
C PHE A 306 -11.45 -6.71 -16.65
N SER A 307 -11.17 -6.75 -17.95
CA SER A 307 -9.79 -6.84 -18.41
C SER A 307 -9.09 -5.49 -18.26
N ASN A 308 -8.45 -5.29 -17.12
CA ASN A 308 -7.61 -4.12 -16.85
C ASN A 308 -6.18 -4.25 -17.43
N VAL A 309 -6.04 -5.13 -18.41
CA VAL A 309 -4.76 -5.53 -19.01
C VAL A 309 -4.42 -4.61 -20.18
N GLN A 310 -3.24 -4.03 -20.13
CA GLN A 310 -2.70 -3.30 -21.29
C GLN A 310 -1.99 -4.29 -22.21
N ALA A 311 -2.47 -4.41 -23.44
CA ALA A 311 -1.79 -5.18 -24.46
C ALA A 311 -0.75 -4.31 -25.18
N GLY A 312 0.40 -4.89 -25.49
CA GLY A 312 1.45 -4.27 -26.28
C GLY A 312 2.20 -5.31 -27.10
N ASP A 313 2.90 -4.86 -28.12
CA ASP A 313 3.77 -5.70 -28.92
C ASP A 313 5.23 -5.43 -28.55
N GLY A 314 6.05 -6.47 -28.59
CA GLY A 314 7.47 -6.40 -28.31
C GLY A 314 8.26 -7.35 -29.21
N ARG A 315 9.57 -7.33 -29.05
CA ARG A 315 10.47 -8.29 -29.68
C ARG A 315 11.49 -8.78 -28.67
N ALA A 316 11.68 -10.09 -28.59
CA ALA A 316 12.74 -10.67 -27.80
C ALA A 316 14.10 -10.32 -28.43
N ASP A 317 15.03 -9.81 -27.64
CA ASP A 317 16.38 -9.47 -28.08
C ASP A 317 17.30 -10.71 -28.16
N LYS A 318 18.56 -10.50 -28.51
CA LYS A 318 19.59 -11.57 -28.54
C LYS A 318 19.89 -12.22 -27.20
N TYR A 319 19.47 -11.62 -26.10
CA TYR A 319 19.55 -12.17 -24.75
C TYR A 319 18.30 -12.92 -24.33
N ALA A 320 17.38 -13.16 -25.30
CA ALA A 320 16.05 -13.73 -25.03
C ALA A 320 15.27 -12.93 -23.96
N THR A 321 15.36 -11.60 -24.03
CA THR A 321 14.60 -10.70 -23.14
C THR A 321 13.75 -9.71 -23.92
N VAL A 322 12.61 -9.36 -23.34
CA VAL A 322 11.69 -8.32 -23.83
C VAL A 322 11.79 -7.12 -22.91
N ILE A 323 11.94 -5.91 -23.47
CA ILE A 323 11.99 -4.68 -22.68
C ILE A 323 10.57 -4.14 -22.53
N ILE A 324 10.11 -4.05 -21.27
CA ILE A 324 8.79 -3.57 -20.91
C ILE A 324 8.96 -2.61 -19.73
N ASP A 325 8.39 -1.41 -19.80
CA ASP A 325 8.52 -0.39 -18.72
C ASP A 325 9.97 -0.17 -18.28
N LYS A 326 10.93 -0.14 -19.23
CA LYS A 326 12.38 -0.01 -19.00
C LYS A 326 13.02 -1.18 -18.21
N ASN A 327 12.33 -2.28 -18.01
CA ASN A 327 12.81 -3.51 -17.38
C ASN A 327 12.89 -4.64 -18.40
N ARG A 328 13.74 -5.62 -18.15
CA ARG A 328 13.95 -6.77 -19.04
C ARG A 328 13.33 -8.01 -18.44
N TYR A 329 12.55 -8.73 -19.26
CA TYR A 329 11.86 -9.96 -18.87
C TYR A 329 12.25 -11.08 -19.82
N SER A 330 12.71 -12.20 -19.28
CA SER A 330 13.17 -13.31 -20.10
C SER A 330 12.03 -14.09 -20.74
N VAL A 331 12.31 -14.67 -21.89
CA VAL A 331 11.51 -15.69 -22.56
C VAL A 331 12.41 -16.89 -22.88
N PRO A 332 11.86 -18.10 -23.12
CA PRO A 332 12.69 -19.24 -23.48
C PRO A 332 13.64 -18.91 -24.63
N SER A 333 14.92 -19.26 -24.47
CA SER A 333 16.04 -18.82 -25.35
C SER A 333 15.80 -19.11 -26.85
N ARG A 334 15.05 -20.15 -27.17
CA ARG A 334 14.64 -20.51 -28.55
C ARG A 334 13.75 -19.44 -29.24
N TYR A 335 13.16 -18.50 -28.48
CA TYR A 335 12.36 -17.41 -29.02
C TYR A 335 13.13 -16.08 -29.14
N ALA A 336 14.44 -16.10 -28.99
CA ALA A 336 15.27 -14.92 -29.25
C ALA A 336 15.05 -14.41 -30.67
N GLY A 337 14.81 -13.12 -30.85
CA GLY A 337 14.52 -12.48 -32.15
C GLY A 337 13.06 -12.52 -32.58
N PHE A 338 12.17 -13.27 -31.91
CA PHE A 338 10.75 -13.36 -32.26
C PHE A 338 9.95 -12.14 -31.82
N LYS A 339 8.90 -11.82 -32.59
CA LYS A 339 7.87 -10.88 -32.16
C LYS A 339 6.99 -11.55 -31.10
N VAL A 340 6.66 -10.81 -30.07
CA VAL A 340 5.84 -11.28 -28.94
C VAL A 340 4.75 -10.27 -28.63
N ARG A 341 3.62 -10.76 -28.15
CA ARG A 341 2.56 -9.95 -27.54
C ARG A 341 2.73 -9.97 -26.03
N VAL A 342 2.60 -8.82 -25.42
CA VAL A 342 2.75 -8.63 -23.97
C VAL A 342 1.42 -8.22 -23.39
N LEU A 343 1.01 -8.87 -22.31
CA LEU A 343 -0.14 -8.46 -21.50
C LEU A 343 0.38 -7.96 -20.15
N LEU A 344 0.18 -6.68 -19.90
CA LEU A 344 0.67 -5.96 -18.73
C LEU A 344 -0.46 -5.84 -17.70
N HIS A 345 -0.37 -6.61 -16.63
CA HIS A 345 -1.27 -6.57 -15.46
C HIS A 345 -0.74 -5.63 -14.38
N ALA A 346 -1.50 -5.47 -13.30
CA ALA A 346 -1.04 -4.71 -12.14
C ALA A 346 0.14 -5.39 -11.43
N ASP A 347 0.10 -6.70 -11.26
CA ASP A 347 1.04 -7.51 -10.49
C ASP A 347 2.03 -8.31 -11.34
N ARG A 348 1.67 -8.64 -12.58
CA ARG A 348 2.44 -9.54 -13.45
C ARG A 348 2.47 -9.09 -14.90
N ILE A 349 3.34 -9.73 -15.66
CA ILE A 349 3.50 -9.58 -17.10
C ILE A 349 3.42 -10.96 -17.75
N ASP A 350 2.48 -11.14 -18.67
CA ASP A 350 2.35 -12.33 -19.46
C ASP A 350 2.86 -12.08 -20.89
N ILE A 351 3.73 -12.95 -21.40
CA ILE A 351 4.36 -12.83 -22.73
C ILE A 351 3.92 -14.00 -23.61
N PHE A 352 3.45 -13.68 -24.82
CA PHE A 352 2.88 -14.65 -25.76
C PHE A 352 3.55 -14.60 -27.14
N THR A 353 3.53 -15.69 -27.85
CA THR A 353 3.71 -15.75 -29.31
C THR A 353 2.47 -16.39 -29.92
N GLY A 354 1.75 -15.65 -30.79
CA GLY A 354 0.41 -16.07 -31.20
C GLY A 354 -0.49 -16.28 -29.99
N THR A 355 -1.05 -17.47 -29.86
CA THR A 355 -1.89 -17.87 -28.71
C THR A 355 -1.11 -18.55 -27.59
N LYS A 356 0.17 -18.90 -27.83
CA LYS A 356 0.98 -19.64 -26.86
C LYS A 356 1.61 -18.71 -25.85
N LYS A 357 1.35 -18.94 -24.55
CA LYS A 357 2.03 -18.27 -23.44
C LYS A 357 3.48 -18.77 -23.35
N LEU A 358 4.44 -17.87 -23.42
CA LEU A 358 5.87 -18.16 -23.33
C LEU A 358 6.41 -18.01 -21.92
N ALA A 359 5.97 -16.95 -21.23
CA ALA A 359 6.47 -16.62 -19.89
C ALA A 359 5.42 -15.82 -19.10
N ALA A 360 5.51 -15.91 -17.77
CA ALA A 360 4.85 -15.05 -16.82
C ALA A 360 5.88 -14.60 -15.78
N HIS A 361 5.97 -13.31 -15.56
CA HIS A 361 6.89 -12.72 -14.58
C HIS A 361 6.14 -11.82 -13.62
N ALA A 362 6.55 -11.77 -12.37
CA ALA A 362 6.14 -10.68 -11.47
C ALA A 362 6.56 -9.33 -12.05
N ARG A 363 5.67 -8.35 -12.02
CA ARG A 363 5.93 -7.02 -12.57
C ARG A 363 6.95 -6.28 -11.72
N ALA A 364 8.07 -5.90 -12.29
CA ALA A 364 9.06 -5.06 -11.63
C ALA A 364 8.67 -3.58 -11.78
N TYR A 365 8.54 -2.90 -10.65
CA TYR A 365 8.33 -1.46 -10.57
C TYR A 365 9.67 -0.79 -10.30
N GLY A 366 10.17 -0.06 -11.25
CA GLY A 366 11.50 0.55 -11.25
C GLY A 366 12.07 0.60 -12.65
N ASN A 367 13.38 0.84 -12.78
CA ASN A 367 14.03 0.92 -14.07
C ASN A 367 15.24 -0.02 -14.10
N ASN A 368 15.56 -0.53 -15.29
CA ASN A 368 16.74 -1.31 -15.59
C ASN A 368 16.88 -2.64 -14.80
N LYS A 369 15.77 -3.15 -14.26
CA LYS A 369 15.74 -4.47 -13.61
C LYS A 369 15.77 -5.58 -14.66
N TRP A 370 16.40 -6.67 -14.31
CA TRP A 370 16.46 -7.90 -15.11
C TRP A 370 15.68 -8.98 -14.36
N CYS A 371 14.49 -9.31 -14.86
CA CYS A 371 13.64 -10.37 -14.35
C CYS A 371 13.88 -11.62 -15.22
N LEU A 372 14.79 -12.45 -14.78
CA LEU A 372 15.28 -13.60 -15.56
C LEU A 372 14.83 -14.91 -14.88
N ASP A 373 14.14 -15.73 -15.64
CA ASP A 373 13.84 -17.09 -15.25
C ASP A 373 14.97 -18.01 -15.72
N PRO A 374 15.68 -18.73 -14.85
CA PRO A 374 16.75 -19.63 -15.23
C PRO A 374 16.30 -20.73 -16.17
N ASP A 375 15.04 -21.21 -16.05
CA ASP A 375 14.48 -22.25 -16.93
C ASP A 375 14.53 -21.85 -18.41
N HIS A 376 14.42 -20.56 -18.72
CA HIS A 376 14.47 -20.06 -20.08
C HIS A 376 15.83 -20.24 -20.77
N TYR A 377 16.90 -20.53 -20.01
CA TYR A 377 18.28 -20.62 -20.49
C TYR A 377 18.91 -22.00 -20.29
N LEU A 378 18.23 -22.95 -19.65
CA LEU A 378 18.83 -24.25 -19.28
C LEU A 378 19.37 -25.01 -20.47
N GLU A 379 18.64 -25.09 -21.61
CA GLU A 379 19.12 -25.74 -22.81
C GLU A 379 20.38 -25.09 -23.40
N LEU A 380 20.45 -23.75 -23.34
CA LEU A 380 21.60 -23.00 -23.83
C LEU A 380 22.82 -23.22 -22.93
N ILE A 381 22.61 -23.26 -21.60
CA ILE A 381 23.67 -23.50 -20.62
C ILE A 381 24.12 -24.96 -20.67
N GLN A 382 23.22 -25.92 -20.95
CA GLN A 382 23.56 -27.34 -21.10
C GLN A 382 24.55 -27.57 -22.28
N GLN A 383 24.41 -26.74 -23.34
CA GLN A 383 25.38 -26.74 -24.44
C GLN A 383 26.72 -26.10 -24.05
N ARG A 384 26.72 -25.18 -23.06
CA ARG A 384 27.90 -24.45 -22.59
C ARG A 384 28.00 -24.48 -21.06
N PRO A 385 28.28 -25.64 -20.45
CA PRO A 385 28.22 -25.81 -18.99
C PRO A 385 29.13 -24.83 -18.20
N MET A 386 30.27 -24.49 -18.75
CA MET A 386 31.21 -23.53 -18.11
C MET A 386 30.62 -22.12 -17.92
N ALA A 387 29.54 -21.79 -18.66
CA ALA A 387 28.81 -20.54 -18.46
C ALA A 387 27.88 -20.55 -17.23
N PHE A 388 27.60 -21.72 -16.64
CA PHE A 388 26.63 -21.87 -15.53
C PHE A 388 26.91 -20.92 -14.37
N ASN A 389 28.13 -20.91 -13.86
CA ASN A 389 28.50 -20.09 -12.71
C ASN A 389 28.54 -18.59 -13.00
N SER A 390 28.77 -18.18 -14.26
CA SER A 390 28.85 -16.79 -14.69
C SER A 390 27.55 -16.24 -15.26
N ALA A 391 26.61 -17.11 -15.67
CA ALA A 391 25.35 -16.71 -16.26
C ALA A 391 24.47 -15.92 -15.28
N ARG A 392 24.04 -14.72 -15.67
CA ARG A 392 23.23 -13.84 -14.83
C ARG A 392 21.96 -14.49 -14.30
N PRO A 393 21.13 -15.22 -15.09
CA PRO A 393 19.94 -15.89 -14.59
C PRO A 393 20.25 -16.92 -13.50
N ILE A 394 21.35 -17.64 -13.61
CA ILE A 394 21.78 -18.63 -12.60
C ILE A 394 22.29 -17.91 -11.33
N ARG A 395 23.01 -16.82 -11.47
CA ARG A 395 23.49 -16.04 -10.32
C ARG A 395 22.34 -15.47 -9.52
N GLN A 396 21.32 -14.91 -10.19
CA GLN A 396 20.12 -14.43 -9.52
C GLN A 396 19.34 -15.56 -8.83
N TRP A 397 19.18 -16.70 -9.50
CA TRP A 397 18.51 -17.87 -8.92
C TRP A 397 19.27 -18.43 -7.71
N LYS A 398 20.61 -18.43 -7.72
CA LYS A 398 21.42 -18.89 -6.58
C LYS A 398 21.19 -18.09 -5.30
N GLU A 399 20.75 -16.85 -5.36
CA GLU A 399 20.42 -16.03 -4.18
C GLU A 399 19.25 -16.63 -3.36
N SER A 400 18.28 -17.25 -4.05
CA SER A 400 17.09 -17.89 -3.44
C SER A 400 17.08 -19.42 -3.54
N CYS A 401 18.16 -20.04 -4.04
CA CYS A 401 18.25 -21.47 -4.25
C CYS A 401 18.21 -22.24 -2.92
N PRO A 402 17.37 -23.30 -2.80
CA PRO A 402 17.37 -24.19 -1.64
C PRO A 402 18.75 -24.81 -1.36
N GLN A 403 19.06 -25.01 -0.09
CA GLN A 403 20.33 -25.56 0.33
C GLN A 403 20.56 -26.98 -0.21
N SER A 404 19.52 -27.81 -0.24
CA SER A 404 19.58 -29.16 -0.79
C SER A 404 20.09 -29.19 -2.24
N LEU A 405 19.61 -28.27 -3.08
CA LEU A 405 20.05 -28.16 -4.47
C LEU A 405 21.50 -27.67 -4.60
N ARG A 406 21.97 -26.80 -3.70
CA ARG A 406 23.37 -26.36 -3.68
C ARG A 406 24.31 -27.53 -3.34
N LEU A 407 23.97 -28.30 -2.30
CA LEU A 407 24.70 -29.48 -1.89
C LEU A 407 24.70 -30.55 -2.99
N LEU A 408 23.57 -30.73 -3.67
CA LEU A 408 23.45 -31.69 -4.78
C LEU A 408 24.38 -31.28 -5.96
N LEU A 409 24.43 -29.99 -6.30
CA LEU A 409 25.34 -29.50 -7.34
C LEU A 409 26.80 -29.75 -6.98
N GLU A 410 27.22 -29.42 -5.75
CA GLU A 410 28.59 -29.66 -5.27
C GLU A 410 28.94 -31.14 -5.34
N ARG A 411 28.00 -32.00 -4.95
CA ARG A 411 28.18 -33.44 -5.01
C ARG A 411 28.35 -33.96 -6.43
N PHE A 412 27.48 -33.53 -7.36
CA PHE A 412 27.60 -33.92 -8.76
C PHE A 412 28.94 -33.48 -9.36
N CYS A 413 29.36 -32.27 -9.08
CA CYS A 413 30.65 -31.76 -9.54
C CYS A 413 31.83 -32.52 -8.92
N SER A 414 31.75 -32.89 -7.65
CA SER A 414 32.82 -33.66 -6.98
C SER A 414 32.91 -35.10 -7.49
N ALA A 415 31.79 -35.74 -7.81
CA ALA A 415 31.75 -37.15 -8.25
C ALA A 415 32.09 -37.31 -9.72
N GLN A 416 31.69 -36.38 -10.60
CA GLN A 416 31.74 -36.53 -12.04
C GLN A 416 32.65 -35.51 -12.76
N GLY A 417 33.25 -34.54 -12.00
CA GLY A 417 33.92 -33.37 -12.54
C GLY A 417 32.97 -32.26 -12.92
N GLU A 418 33.47 -31.02 -12.95
CA GLU A 418 32.64 -29.81 -13.05
C GLU A 418 31.72 -29.79 -14.26
N THR A 419 32.22 -30.05 -15.44
CA THR A 419 31.44 -29.98 -16.70
C THR A 419 30.32 -30.99 -16.75
N LYS A 420 30.55 -32.23 -16.34
CA LYS A 420 29.55 -33.32 -16.38
C LYS A 420 28.57 -33.16 -15.22
N GLY A 421 29.07 -32.83 -14.03
CA GLY A 421 28.22 -32.56 -12.86
C GLY A 421 27.24 -31.39 -13.08
N ILE A 422 27.67 -30.31 -13.73
CA ILE A 422 26.79 -29.20 -14.09
C ILE A 422 25.73 -29.64 -15.12
N LYS A 423 26.10 -30.39 -16.15
CA LYS A 423 25.12 -30.91 -17.14
C LYS A 423 24.07 -31.78 -16.47
N ASP A 424 24.47 -32.65 -15.58
CA ASP A 424 23.59 -33.54 -14.84
C ASP A 424 22.68 -32.75 -13.89
N PHE A 425 23.23 -31.74 -13.21
CA PHE A 425 22.46 -30.84 -12.38
C PHE A 425 21.41 -30.03 -13.17
N ILE A 426 21.72 -29.59 -14.39
CA ILE A 426 20.77 -28.93 -15.28
C ILE A 426 19.59 -29.89 -15.61
N ASN A 427 19.85 -31.19 -15.79
CA ASN A 427 18.80 -32.17 -15.97
C ASN A 427 17.85 -32.25 -14.75
N VAL A 428 18.38 -32.11 -13.55
CA VAL A 428 17.56 -32.01 -12.32
C VAL A 428 16.70 -30.73 -12.35
N LEU A 429 17.28 -29.56 -12.69
CA LEU A 429 16.53 -28.32 -12.82
C LEU A 429 15.41 -28.41 -13.87
N MET A 430 15.62 -29.15 -14.98
CA MET A 430 14.58 -29.37 -15.98
C MET A 430 13.40 -30.20 -15.46
N LEU A 431 13.54 -30.91 -14.34
CA LEU A 431 12.43 -31.66 -13.73
C LEU A 431 11.33 -30.74 -13.19
N TYR A 432 11.66 -29.48 -12.81
CA TYR A 432 10.67 -28.49 -12.40
C TYR A 432 9.59 -28.19 -13.45
N ARG A 433 9.82 -28.54 -14.71
CA ARG A 433 8.82 -28.46 -15.78
C ARG A 433 7.71 -29.52 -15.68
N LYS A 434 7.92 -30.57 -14.91
CA LYS A 434 7.02 -31.76 -14.84
C LYS A 434 6.59 -32.07 -13.41
N HIS A 435 7.35 -31.68 -12.41
CA HIS A 435 7.14 -32.00 -11.01
C HIS A 435 7.03 -30.72 -10.17
N LYS A 436 6.36 -30.80 -9.02
CA LYS A 436 6.23 -29.68 -8.09
C LYS A 436 7.58 -29.39 -7.40
N ALA A 437 7.80 -28.13 -7.06
CA ALA A 437 9.03 -27.69 -6.40
C ALA A 437 9.35 -28.51 -5.13
N GLY A 438 8.38 -28.67 -4.23
CA GLY A 438 8.58 -29.46 -3.00
C GLY A 438 8.94 -30.93 -3.23
N GLU A 439 8.43 -31.55 -4.30
CA GLU A 439 8.78 -32.94 -4.65
C GLU A 439 10.26 -33.05 -5.07
N ILE A 440 10.73 -32.08 -5.88
CA ILE A 440 12.12 -32.05 -6.34
C ILE A 440 13.07 -31.72 -5.20
N GLU A 441 12.69 -30.80 -4.32
CA GLU A 441 13.49 -30.42 -3.16
C GLU A 441 13.63 -31.60 -2.19
N ALA A 442 12.54 -32.32 -1.90
CA ALA A 442 12.57 -33.53 -1.08
C ALA A 442 13.44 -34.65 -1.74
N ALA A 443 13.30 -34.85 -3.06
CA ALA A 443 14.14 -35.80 -3.76
C ALA A 443 15.63 -35.39 -3.79
N ALA A 444 15.91 -34.08 -3.82
CA ALA A 444 17.28 -33.56 -3.73
C ALA A 444 17.88 -33.77 -2.32
N GLU A 445 17.09 -33.58 -1.26
CA GLU A 445 17.51 -33.89 0.13
C GLU A 445 17.86 -35.37 0.30
N LEU A 446 16.96 -36.25 -0.14
CA LEU A 446 17.21 -37.71 -0.12
C LEU A 446 18.43 -38.08 -0.98
N ALA A 447 18.59 -37.46 -2.15
CA ALA A 447 19.75 -37.70 -3.04
C ALA A 447 21.08 -37.30 -2.36
N VAL A 448 21.09 -36.22 -1.60
CA VAL A 448 22.25 -35.81 -0.81
C VAL A 448 22.52 -36.82 0.31
N GLU A 449 21.51 -37.24 1.04
CA GLU A 449 21.60 -38.19 2.15
C GLU A 449 22.08 -39.57 1.69
N HIS A 450 21.50 -40.07 0.60
CA HIS A 450 21.86 -41.40 0.03
C HIS A 450 23.05 -41.37 -0.93
N HIS A 451 23.76 -40.25 -0.93
CA HIS A 451 24.96 -40.14 -1.76
C HIS A 451 24.78 -40.32 -3.27
N VAL A 452 23.61 -40.03 -3.79
CA VAL A 452 23.31 -40.07 -5.22
C VAL A 452 24.13 -39.01 -5.95
N SER A 453 24.73 -39.40 -7.08
CA SER A 453 25.64 -38.54 -7.85
C SER A 453 25.20 -38.35 -9.32
N SER A 454 23.95 -38.66 -9.66
CA SER A 454 23.42 -38.52 -11.03
C SER A 454 21.97 -38.01 -11.04
N SER A 455 21.57 -37.35 -12.13
CA SER A 455 20.20 -36.90 -12.34
C SER A 455 19.20 -38.07 -12.49
N GLU A 456 19.64 -39.21 -13.00
CA GLU A 456 18.84 -40.43 -13.09
C GLU A 456 18.49 -40.96 -11.70
N GLY A 457 19.43 -40.90 -10.75
CA GLY A 457 19.17 -41.29 -9.36
C GLY A 457 18.14 -40.37 -8.70
N VAL A 458 18.21 -39.05 -8.93
CA VAL A 458 17.19 -38.10 -8.44
C VAL A 458 15.83 -38.40 -9.07
N ARG A 459 15.78 -38.69 -10.37
CA ARG A 459 14.54 -39.08 -11.06
C ARG A 459 13.94 -40.35 -10.47
N HIS A 460 14.77 -41.33 -10.15
CA HIS A 460 14.34 -42.57 -9.49
C HIS A 460 13.70 -42.27 -8.13
N LEU A 461 14.31 -41.43 -7.33
CA LEU A 461 13.74 -41.02 -6.03
C LEU A 461 12.39 -40.34 -6.21
N LEU A 462 12.23 -39.43 -7.18
CA LEU A 462 10.95 -38.75 -7.47
C LEU A 462 9.82 -39.74 -7.81
N VAL A 463 10.11 -40.83 -8.49
CA VAL A 463 9.10 -41.83 -8.87
C VAL A 463 8.76 -42.75 -7.70
N HIS A 464 9.71 -43.03 -6.82
CA HIS A 464 9.55 -44.02 -5.74
C HIS A 464 9.20 -43.39 -4.37
N THR A 465 9.24 -42.06 -4.18
CA THR A 465 8.73 -41.38 -2.98
C THR A 465 7.20 -41.24 -2.96
N GLY A 466 6.52 -41.51 -4.06
CA GLY A 466 5.07 -41.78 -4.03
C GLY A 466 4.87 -43.12 -3.31
N ALA A 467 4.37 -43.07 -2.07
CA ALA A 467 4.16 -44.23 -1.23
C ALA A 467 3.47 -45.40 -2.01
N VAL A 468 4.28 -46.28 -2.55
CA VAL A 468 3.86 -47.65 -2.67
C VAL A 468 4.05 -48.26 -1.29
N GLU A 469 3.00 -48.34 -0.50
CA GLU A 469 2.93 -49.37 0.53
C GLU A 469 3.16 -50.70 -0.22
N ILE A 470 4.43 -51.09 -0.29
CA ILE A 470 4.74 -52.49 -0.56
C ILE A 470 4.27 -53.23 0.67
N THR A 471 3.01 -53.60 0.70
CA THR A 471 2.57 -54.72 1.52
C THR A 471 3.39 -55.90 1.00
N ALA A 472 4.54 -56.11 1.62
CA ALA A 472 5.30 -57.34 1.43
C ALA A 472 4.34 -58.48 1.80
N ALA A 473 3.72 -59.08 0.78
CA ALA A 473 3.02 -60.32 1.00
C ALA A 473 4.04 -61.27 1.64
N PRO A 474 3.72 -61.85 2.80
CA PRO A 474 4.68 -62.73 3.44
C PRO A 474 5.08 -63.80 2.44
N LEU A 475 6.37 -63.97 2.22
CA LEU A 475 6.97 -64.97 1.29
C LEU A 475 6.74 -66.38 1.84
N THR A 476 5.50 -66.73 2.19
CA THR A 476 5.08 -68.06 2.63
C THR A 476 5.23 -69.11 1.59
N ALA A 477 5.46 -68.76 0.33
CA ALA A 477 5.75 -69.69 -0.75
C ALA A 477 7.24 -70.10 -0.88
N TRP A 478 8.17 -69.38 -0.23
CA TRP A 478 9.60 -69.67 -0.36
C TRP A 478 10.04 -70.90 0.51
N SER A 479 9.28 -71.31 1.50
CA SER A 479 9.53 -72.49 2.31
C SER A 479 9.28 -73.81 1.53
N ARG A 480 8.77 -73.74 0.27
CA ARG A 480 8.48 -74.90 -0.60
C ARG A 480 9.42 -75.00 -1.79
N LEU A 481 10.37 -74.12 -1.97
CA LEU A 481 11.39 -74.26 -2.99
C LEU A 481 12.46 -75.19 -2.50
N SER A 482 12.58 -76.34 -3.14
CA SER A 482 13.73 -77.24 -2.94
C SER A 482 15.00 -76.44 -3.22
N PRO A 483 16.07 -76.60 -2.44
CA PRO A 483 17.33 -75.98 -2.78
C PRO A 483 17.75 -76.32 -4.21
N PRO A 484 18.28 -75.38 -4.96
CA PRO A 484 18.66 -75.60 -6.36
C PRO A 484 19.73 -76.69 -6.33
N ASP A 485 19.55 -77.67 -7.26
CA ASP A 485 20.53 -78.78 -7.48
C ASP A 485 21.81 -78.16 -8.07
N VAL A 486 22.78 -77.87 -7.20
CA VAL A 486 24.09 -77.35 -7.60
C VAL A 486 24.99 -78.37 -8.34
N SER A 487 24.59 -79.64 -8.39
CA SER A 487 25.36 -80.67 -9.10
C SER A 487 25.44 -80.39 -10.59
N VAL A 488 24.44 -79.71 -11.16
CA VAL A 488 24.42 -79.33 -12.58
C VAL A 488 25.56 -78.35 -12.92
N TYR A 489 26.03 -77.53 -11.96
CA TYR A 489 27.16 -76.61 -12.19
C TYR A 489 28.52 -77.34 -12.18
N GLY A 490 28.60 -78.48 -11.58
CA GLY A 490 29.82 -79.33 -11.61
C GLY A 490 30.16 -79.88 -13.04
N GLN A 491 29.17 -79.87 -13.94
CA GLN A 491 29.36 -80.30 -15.33
C GLN A 491 29.87 -79.20 -16.26
N LEU A 492 29.90 -77.93 -15.81
CA LEU A 492 30.39 -76.83 -16.62
C LEU A 492 31.90 -76.56 -16.47
N GLY A 493 32.58 -77.29 -15.58
CA GLY A 493 34.01 -77.16 -15.30
C GLY A 493 34.94 -78.11 -16.03
N GLY A 494 34.48 -78.88 -17.08
CA GLY A 494 35.26 -79.88 -17.74
C GLY A 494 35.36 -79.66 -19.25
N VAL A 495 36.14 -78.69 -19.68
CA VAL A 495 36.78 -78.82 -21.00
C VAL A 495 38.21 -78.33 -20.86
N GLN A 496 39.14 -79.23 -21.03
CA GLN A 496 40.55 -78.96 -21.25
C GLN A 496 40.76 -78.11 -22.50
#